data_2abda63c85ebe7f93c8fb57aa3b32021
#
_entry.id   2abda63c85ebe7f93c8fb57aa3b32021
#
_cell.length_a   1.000
_cell.length_b   1.000
_cell.length_c   1.000
_cell.angle_alpha   90.00
_cell.angle_beta   90.00
_cell.angle_gamma   90.00
#
_symmetry.space_group_name_H-M   'P 1'
#
loop_
_entity.id
_entity.type
_entity.pdbx_description
1 polymer ?
#
loop_
_entity_poly.entity_id
_entity_poly.type
_entity_poly.pdbx_seq_one_letter_code
_entity_poly.pdbx_strand_id
1 'polypeptide(L)'
;MMPFRTQPDALVPNYNLSVQDVYTDTARILMTSHGTLSLLSHVEDPSHRRIPNLPSWVPDYSVVQDPYALQYRGPCYWKASGNLTWSPNILTMANGELEVTGYHLDTIDKTSTLQTELEDPSAFWATIVKLASTLELPYPDPGNSNETPGRIELLWRTLTTNTYNRTYPAPSEIGSLFIDYILNLQIRHRLTPWSSSDEFQPHHSPLSESVYPDWRTLFRLEPPESPYSWDRYRKRLAMVVESMFDGTYSPIGLAQLQHEFDQGSGSRRRLFKTKGGYIGTGARSLGKGDEVWILHGGSVPFILRPQHDGYHSLIGESFVYGVMHGEVQSLSLPRRQVTIL
;
A
#
# COMPACT_ATOMS: atom_id res chain seq x y z
N MET A 1 -9.12 -20.53 -42.83
CA MET A 1 -9.48 -21.49 -41.75
C MET A 1 -8.46 -21.30 -40.66
N MET A 2 -8.79 -20.56 -39.61
CA MET A 2 -7.91 -20.43 -38.45
C MET A 2 -8.03 -21.74 -37.63
N PRO A 3 -6.91 -22.31 -37.14
CA PRO A 3 -6.99 -23.50 -36.32
C PRO A 3 -7.72 -23.13 -35.01
N PHE A 4 -8.73 -23.90 -34.66
CA PHE A 4 -9.36 -23.86 -33.35
C PHE A 4 -8.26 -23.98 -32.28
N ARG A 5 -8.11 -22.94 -31.44
CA ARG A 5 -7.38 -23.08 -30.19
C ARG A 5 -8.08 -24.19 -29.41
N THR A 6 -7.38 -25.27 -29.15
CA THR A 6 -7.80 -26.27 -28.17
C THR A 6 -8.16 -25.50 -26.89
N GLN A 7 -9.40 -25.63 -26.44
CA GLN A 7 -9.83 -25.05 -25.15
C GLN A 7 -8.83 -25.50 -24.10
N PRO A 8 -8.31 -24.58 -23.28
CA PRO A 8 -7.54 -24.97 -22.10
C PRO A 8 -8.44 -25.90 -21.26
N ASP A 9 -7.81 -26.89 -20.62
CA ASP A 9 -8.48 -27.94 -19.85
C ASP A 9 -9.67 -27.38 -19.07
N ALA A 10 -10.87 -27.79 -19.49
CA ALA A 10 -12.09 -27.38 -18.80
C ALA A 10 -12.02 -27.88 -17.37
N LEU A 11 -12.38 -27.04 -16.40
CA LEU A 11 -12.56 -27.46 -15.00
C LEU A 11 -13.57 -28.59 -14.98
N VAL A 12 -13.09 -29.84 -14.88
CA VAL A 12 -13.94 -30.99 -14.73
C VAL A 12 -14.16 -31.22 -13.24
N PRO A 13 -15.41 -31.17 -12.75
CA PRO A 13 -15.67 -31.40 -11.33
C PRO A 13 -15.16 -32.80 -10.90
N ASN A 14 -14.27 -32.82 -9.91
CA ASN A 14 -13.74 -34.03 -9.32
C ASN A 14 -13.87 -33.95 -7.79
N TYR A 15 -14.85 -34.60 -7.25
CA TYR A 15 -15.17 -34.59 -5.82
C TYR A 15 -14.20 -35.43 -4.96
N ASN A 16 -13.24 -36.14 -5.58
CA ASN A 16 -12.21 -36.89 -4.87
C ASN A 16 -10.95 -36.10 -4.59
N LEU A 17 -10.82 -34.86 -5.14
CA LEU A 17 -9.68 -34.00 -4.91
C LEU A 17 -9.77 -33.30 -3.54
N SER A 18 -8.63 -33.03 -2.93
CA SER A 18 -8.57 -32.16 -1.75
C SER A 18 -8.94 -30.72 -2.12
N VAL A 19 -9.32 -29.93 -1.12
CA VAL A 19 -9.60 -28.50 -1.33
C VAL A 19 -8.37 -27.78 -1.86
N GLN A 20 -7.17 -28.12 -1.38
CA GLN A 20 -5.90 -27.58 -1.86
C GLN A 20 -5.70 -27.84 -3.35
N ASP A 21 -5.93 -29.10 -3.80
CA ASP A 21 -5.77 -29.46 -5.21
C ASP A 21 -6.79 -28.72 -6.09
N VAL A 22 -8.04 -28.63 -5.66
CA VAL A 22 -9.08 -27.88 -6.40
C VAL A 22 -8.71 -26.42 -6.53
N TYR A 23 -8.26 -25.78 -5.45
CA TYR A 23 -7.89 -24.35 -5.48
C TYR A 23 -6.64 -24.12 -6.33
N THR A 24 -5.63 -24.97 -6.21
CA THR A 24 -4.40 -24.91 -7.00
C THR A 24 -4.68 -25.09 -8.49
N ASP A 25 -5.49 -26.12 -8.86
CA ASP A 25 -5.88 -26.35 -10.25
C ASP A 25 -6.70 -25.19 -10.81
N THR A 26 -7.63 -24.65 -10.02
CA THR A 26 -8.42 -23.47 -10.41
C THR A 26 -7.51 -22.28 -10.69
N ALA A 27 -6.59 -21.96 -9.79
CA ALA A 27 -5.66 -20.87 -9.95
C ALA A 27 -4.77 -21.07 -11.19
N ARG A 28 -4.23 -22.28 -11.39
CA ARG A 28 -3.43 -22.66 -12.56
C ARG A 28 -4.20 -22.45 -13.86
N ILE A 29 -5.43 -22.94 -13.96
CA ILE A 29 -6.25 -22.81 -15.16
C ILE A 29 -6.57 -21.33 -15.45
N LEU A 30 -6.97 -20.55 -14.42
CA LEU A 30 -7.27 -19.13 -14.58
C LEU A 30 -6.06 -18.33 -15.05
N MET A 31 -4.89 -18.55 -14.46
CA MET A 31 -3.67 -17.83 -14.84
C MET A 31 -3.21 -18.22 -16.24
N THR A 32 -3.21 -19.51 -16.59
CA THR A 32 -2.75 -19.98 -17.90
C THR A 32 -3.70 -19.58 -19.03
N SER A 33 -5.02 -19.62 -18.81
CA SER A 33 -6.01 -19.24 -19.82
C SER A 33 -5.97 -17.75 -20.15
N HIS A 34 -5.64 -16.89 -19.19
CA HIS A 34 -5.57 -15.45 -19.39
C HIS A 34 -4.13 -14.96 -19.68
N GLY A 35 -3.11 -15.78 -19.43
CA GLY A 35 -1.70 -15.40 -19.60
C GLY A 35 -1.27 -14.21 -18.73
N THR A 36 -1.84 -14.07 -17.52
CA THR A 36 -1.62 -12.92 -16.64
C THR A 36 -1.46 -13.35 -15.19
N LEU A 37 -0.72 -12.54 -14.43
CA LEU A 37 -0.53 -12.69 -12.99
C LEU A 37 -1.58 -11.93 -12.16
N SER A 38 -2.65 -11.44 -12.78
CA SER A 38 -3.67 -10.65 -12.07
C SER A 38 -4.32 -11.40 -10.91
N LEU A 39 -4.36 -12.74 -10.98
CA LEU A 39 -4.86 -13.58 -9.89
C LEU A 39 -4.07 -13.41 -8.59
N LEU A 40 -2.77 -13.11 -8.66
CA LEU A 40 -1.93 -12.89 -7.48
C LEU A 40 -2.40 -11.71 -6.62
N SER A 41 -3.09 -10.74 -7.23
CA SER A 41 -3.72 -9.63 -6.49
C SER A 41 -4.95 -10.06 -5.67
N HIS A 42 -5.44 -11.26 -5.87
CA HIS A 42 -6.55 -11.86 -5.10
C HIS A 42 -6.07 -12.77 -3.98
N VAL A 43 -4.76 -12.92 -3.82
CA VAL A 43 -4.20 -13.70 -2.72
C VAL A 43 -4.35 -12.88 -1.43
N GLU A 44 -4.94 -13.50 -0.43
CA GLU A 44 -5.17 -12.91 0.87
C GLU A 44 -3.86 -12.80 1.66
N ASP A 45 -3.86 -11.87 2.62
CA ASP A 45 -2.77 -11.79 3.59
C ASP A 45 -2.59 -13.15 4.29
N PRO A 46 -1.35 -13.63 4.48
CA PRO A 46 -1.07 -14.92 5.11
C PRO A 46 -1.78 -15.13 6.46
N SER A 47 -2.03 -14.05 7.22
CA SER A 47 -2.74 -14.14 8.52
C SER A 47 -4.23 -14.45 8.40
N HIS A 48 -4.83 -14.31 7.22
CA HIS A 48 -6.25 -14.56 6.97
C HIS A 48 -6.54 -15.92 6.35
N ARG A 49 -5.51 -16.61 5.85
CA ARG A 49 -5.66 -17.91 5.17
C ARG A 49 -6.13 -18.99 6.14
N ARG A 50 -7.04 -19.84 5.67
CA ARG A 50 -7.62 -20.93 6.46
C ARG A 50 -7.23 -22.31 5.98
N ILE A 51 -7.02 -22.46 4.67
CA ILE A 51 -6.65 -23.75 4.09
C ILE A 51 -5.16 -23.99 4.33
N PRO A 52 -4.79 -25.01 5.13
CA PRO A 52 -3.39 -25.33 5.40
C PRO A 52 -2.68 -25.83 4.15
N ASN A 53 -1.38 -25.61 4.06
CA ASN A 53 -0.51 -26.11 2.96
C ASN A 53 -0.93 -25.67 1.56
N LEU A 54 -1.77 -24.65 1.43
CA LEU A 54 -2.10 -24.07 0.14
C LEU A 54 -0.88 -23.25 -0.34
N PRO A 55 -0.39 -23.44 -1.59
CA PRO A 55 0.73 -22.62 -2.11
C PRO A 55 0.46 -21.13 -1.94
N SER A 56 1.49 -20.35 -1.60
CA SER A 56 1.29 -18.94 -1.21
C SER A 56 0.73 -18.08 -2.36
N TRP A 57 0.91 -18.49 -3.60
CA TRP A 57 0.41 -17.81 -4.80
C TRP A 57 -1.04 -18.17 -5.18
N VAL A 58 -1.64 -19.16 -4.47
CA VAL A 58 -3.02 -19.62 -4.72
C VAL A 58 -3.97 -18.89 -3.78
N PRO A 59 -5.03 -18.21 -4.27
CA PRO A 59 -6.05 -17.61 -3.42
C PRO A 59 -6.79 -18.64 -2.56
N ASP A 60 -7.03 -18.30 -1.30
CA ASP A 60 -7.91 -19.08 -0.42
C ASP A 60 -9.36 -18.63 -0.60
N TYR A 61 -10.08 -19.27 -1.51
CA TYR A 61 -11.47 -18.94 -1.82
C TYR A 61 -12.46 -19.18 -0.67
N SER A 62 -12.00 -19.71 0.47
CA SER A 62 -12.83 -19.91 1.67
C SER A 62 -12.92 -18.68 2.57
N VAL A 63 -12.13 -17.63 2.28
CA VAL A 63 -12.09 -16.40 3.06
C VAL A 63 -12.46 -15.19 2.22
N VAL A 64 -12.91 -14.13 2.87
CA VAL A 64 -13.18 -12.84 2.21
C VAL A 64 -11.87 -12.10 2.05
N GLN A 65 -11.61 -11.62 0.84
CA GLN A 65 -10.45 -10.79 0.57
C GLN A 65 -10.57 -9.43 1.29
N ASP A 66 -9.61 -9.11 2.14
CA ASP A 66 -9.49 -7.84 2.84
C ASP A 66 -8.01 -7.43 2.98
N PRO A 67 -7.58 -6.30 2.42
CA PRO A 67 -8.34 -5.33 1.60
C PRO A 67 -8.62 -5.83 0.18
N TYR A 68 -9.57 -5.18 -0.50
CA TYR A 68 -9.81 -5.44 -1.93
C TYR A 68 -8.54 -5.15 -2.74
N ALA A 69 -8.36 -5.93 -3.81
CA ALA A 69 -7.24 -5.77 -4.72
C ALA A 69 -7.17 -4.36 -5.31
N LEU A 70 -5.94 -3.85 -5.45
CA LEU A 70 -5.66 -2.49 -5.97
C LEU A 70 -6.28 -2.25 -7.34
N GLN A 71 -6.35 -3.27 -8.18
CA GLN A 71 -6.96 -3.18 -9.53
C GLN A 71 -8.42 -2.73 -9.51
N TYR A 72 -9.15 -2.87 -8.39
CA TYR A 72 -10.55 -2.45 -8.27
C TYR A 72 -10.71 -1.05 -7.68
N ARG A 73 -9.62 -0.38 -7.31
CA ARG A 73 -9.69 0.90 -6.60
C ARG A 73 -9.95 2.13 -7.46
N GLY A 74 -10.06 1.99 -8.75
CA GLY A 74 -10.31 3.17 -9.60
C GLY A 74 -10.30 2.85 -11.08
N PRO A 75 -10.38 3.87 -11.94
CA PRO A 75 -10.26 3.70 -13.38
C PRO A 75 -8.81 3.37 -13.80
N CYS A 76 -7.89 3.33 -12.84
CA CYS A 76 -6.47 3.14 -13.11
C CYS A 76 -6.18 1.67 -13.31
N TYR A 77 -5.89 1.34 -14.54
CA TYR A 77 -5.26 0.08 -14.86
C TYR A 77 -3.77 0.21 -14.56
N TRP A 78 -3.36 -0.27 -13.38
CA TRP A 78 -1.96 -0.35 -13.03
C TRP A 78 -1.21 -1.21 -14.05
N LYS A 79 0.00 -0.84 -14.40
CA LYS A 79 0.87 -1.55 -15.34
C LYS A 79 2.31 -1.56 -14.85
N ALA A 80 2.54 -1.96 -13.61
CA ALA A 80 3.87 -1.92 -13.00
C ALA A 80 4.93 -2.63 -13.85
N SER A 81 4.59 -3.77 -14.49
CA SER A 81 5.48 -4.46 -15.43
C SER A 81 5.50 -3.84 -16.83
N GLY A 82 4.72 -2.78 -17.10
CA GLY A 82 4.60 -2.18 -18.44
C GLY A 82 4.02 -3.17 -19.44
N ASN A 83 4.75 -3.40 -20.52
CA ASN A 83 4.36 -4.34 -21.59
C ASN A 83 5.02 -5.73 -21.47
N LEU A 84 5.66 -6.00 -20.33
CA LEU A 84 6.28 -7.30 -20.10
C LEU A 84 5.23 -8.36 -19.82
N THR A 85 5.30 -9.47 -20.51
CA THR A 85 4.35 -10.58 -20.41
C THR A 85 4.95 -11.74 -19.63
N TRP A 86 4.09 -12.48 -18.97
CA TRP A 86 4.42 -13.74 -18.33
C TRP A 86 4.09 -14.92 -19.26
N SER A 87 4.95 -15.94 -19.24
CA SER A 87 4.72 -17.20 -19.94
C SER A 87 4.66 -18.31 -18.90
N PRO A 88 3.51 -18.98 -18.73
CA PRO A 88 3.35 -19.99 -17.69
C PRO A 88 4.20 -21.24 -17.96
N ASN A 89 4.81 -21.77 -16.90
CA ASN A 89 5.37 -23.11 -16.88
C ASN A 89 4.38 -24.04 -16.16
N ILE A 90 3.58 -24.77 -16.94
CA ILE A 90 2.50 -25.60 -16.42
C ILE A 90 3.02 -26.74 -15.52
N LEU A 91 4.22 -27.27 -15.83
CA LEU A 91 4.78 -28.40 -15.07
C LEU A 91 5.16 -28.01 -13.64
N THR A 92 5.77 -26.84 -13.45
CA THR A 92 6.12 -26.36 -12.10
C THR A 92 4.88 -26.00 -11.29
N MET A 93 3.88 -25.39 -11.92
CA MET A 93 2.60 -25.06 -11.26
C MET A 93 1.85 -26.32 -10.80
N ALA A 94 1.97 -27.44 -11.50
CA ALA A 94 1.37 -28.72 -11.07
C ALA A 94 2.00 -29.27 -9.78
N ASN A 95 3.23 -28.87 -9.47
CA ASN A 95 3.93 -29.24 -8.24
C ASN A 95 3.69 -28.21 -7.10
N GLY A 96 2.83 -27.23 -7.30
CA GLY A 96 2.59 -26.14 -6.33
C GLY A 96 3.59 -24.99 -6.42
N GLU A 97 4.49 -25.00 -7.39
CA GLU A 97 5.52 -23.98 -7.60
C GLU A 97 5.12 -23.03 -8.73
N LEU A 98 5.20 -21.73 -8.50
CA LEU A 98 4.98 -20.71 -9.52
C LEU A 98 6.33 -20.09 -9.91
N GLU A 99 6.83 -20.42 -11.10
CA GLU A 99 7.99 -19.78 -11.68
C GLU A 99 7.60 -18.51 -12.42
N VAL A 100 8.23 -17.41 -12.05
CA VAL A 100 8.01 -16.11 -12.70
C VAL A 100 9.34 -15.39 -12.91
N THR A 101 9.37 -14.56 -13.94
CA THR A 101 10.48 -13.63 -14.15
C THR A 101 10.08 -12.25 -13.71
N GLY A 102 10.99 -11.49 -13.14
CA GLY A 102 10.72 -10.13 -12.70
C GLY A 102 11.97 -9.34 -12.39
N TYR A 103 11.74 -8.19 -11.81
CA TYR A 103 12.76 -7.31 -11.28
C TYR A 103 12.61 -7.22 -9.76
N HIS A 104 13.67 -7.55 -9.04
CA HIS A 104 13.76 -7.21 -7.62
C HIS A 104 14.01 -5.71 -7.52
N LEU A 105 12.98 -4.96 -7.12
CA LEU A 105 13.09 -3.50 -6.99
C LEU A 105 13.98 -3.16 -5.80
N ASP A 106 13.62 -3.67 -4.61
CA ASP A 106 14.34 -3.37 -3.37
C ASP A 106 13.84 -4.24 -2.20
N THR A 107 14.48 -4.11 -1.05
CA THR A 107 14.15 -4.83 0.19
C THR A 107 13.54 -3.87 1.22
N ILE A 108 12.49 -4.30 1.91
CA ILE A 108 11.83 -3.51 2.97
C ILE A 108 12.76 -3.37 4.17
N ASP A 109 12.99 -2.13 4.60
CA ASP A 109 13.79 -1.80 5.79
C ASP A 109 12.93 -1.44 7.01
N LYS A 110 11.84 -0.67 6.79
CA LYS A 110 10.97 -0.18 7.86
C LYS A 110 9.51 -0.32 7.49
N THR A 111 8.68 -0.58 8.50
CA THR A 111 7.22 -0.67 8.36
C THR A 111 6.53 0.16 9.43
N SER A 112 5.33 0.66 9.12
CA SER A 112 4.44 1.21 10.15
C SER A 112 3.80 0.08 10.94
N THR A 113 3.19 0.41 12.07
CA THR A 113 2.29 -0.48 12.81
C THR A 113 0.87 -0.33 12.24
N LEU A 114 0.08 -1.38 12.25
CA LEU A 114 -1.34 -1.29 11.90
C LEU A 114 -2.14 -0.74 13.08
N GLN A 115 -3.23 -0.04 12.79
CA GLN A 115 -4.12 0.48 13.82
C GLN A 115 -4.67 -0.62 14.74
N THR A 116 -4.94 -1.80 14.17
CA THR A 116 -5.47 -2.97 14.89
C THR A 116 -4.44 -3.68 15.78
N GLU A 117 -3.15 -3.34 15.66
CA GLU A 117 -2.05 -3.89 16.46
C GLU A 117 -1.72 -3.00 17.67
N LEU A 118 -2.38 -1.85 17.79
CA LEU A 118 -2.10 -0.86 18.82
C LEU A 118 -3.17 -0.91 19.91
N GLU A 119 -2.74 -0.85 21.16
CA GLU A 119 -3.65 -0.67 22.32
C GLU A 119 -4.39 0.66 22.21
N ASP A 120 -3.70 1.71 21.77
CA ASP A 120 -4.27 3.00 21.47
C ASP A 120 -4.26 3.26 19.94
N PRO A 121 -5.42 3.17 19.28
CA PRO A 121 -5.53 3.44 17.84
C PRO A 121 -5.02 4.82 17.41
N SER A 122 -5.00 5.81 18.32
CA SER A 122 -4.49 7.15 18.01
C SER A 122 -2.98 7.18 17.75
N ALA A 123 -2.24 6.21 18.31
CA ALA A 123 -0.81 6.06 18.08
C ALA A 123 -0.45 5.63 16.65
N PHE A 124 -1.44 5.16 15.85
CA PHE A 124 -1.21 4.76 14.46
C PHE A 124 -0.49 5.84 13.66
N TRP A 125 -0.97 7.09 13.75
CA TRP A 125 -0.36 8.22 13.02
C TRP A 125 1.07 8.52 13.47
N ALA A 126 1.42 8.23 14.73
CA ALA A 126 2.79 8.41 15.20
C ALA A 126 3.76 7.47 14.45
N THR A 127 3.35 6.22 14.19
CA THR A 127 4.17 5.28 13.42
C THR A 127 4.32 5.70 11.96
N ILE A 128 3.26 6.26 11.35
CA ILE A 128 3.26 6.80 9.99
C ILE A 128 4.22 7.99 9.87
N VAL A 129 4.12 8.98 10.78
CA VAL A 129 4.99 10.15 10.80
C VAL A 129 6.45 9.75 11.03
N LYS A 130 6.70 8.83 11.98
CA LYS A 130 8.04 8.33 12.26
C LYS A 130 8.66 7.69 11.01
N LEU A 131 7.90 6.89 10.26
CA LEU A 131 8.38 6.27 9.03
C LEU A 131 8.64 7.35 7.96
N ALA A 132 7.68 8.25 7.70
CA ALA A 132 7.80 9.31 6.71
C ALA A 132 8.98 10.25 6.99
N SER A 133 9.29 10.54 8.26
CA SER A 133 10.45 11.36 8.66
C SER A 133 11.79 10.72 8.31
N THR A 134 11.83 9.42 8.03
CA THR A 134 13.06 8.72 7.61
C THR A 134 13.25 8.68 6.10
N LEU A 135 12.31 9.23 5.31
CA LEU A 135 12.48 9.33 3.86
C LEU A 135 13.62 10.31 3.53
N GLU A 136 14.44 9.92 2.61
CA GLU A 136 15.52 10.73 2.09
C GLU A 136 15.07 11.43 0.80
N LEU A 137 15.53 12.65 0.57
CA LEU A 137 15.29 13.41 -0.64
C LEU A 137 16.64 13.68 -1.33
N PRO A 138 16.69 13.67 -2.68
CA PRO A 138 15.57 13.44 -3.59
C PRO A 138 15.05 12.01 -3.54
N TYR A 139 13.74 11.86 -3.77
CA TYR A 139 13.11 10.54 -3.86
C TYR A 139 13.60 9.77 -5.10
N PRO A 140 13.82 8.46 -5.02
CA PRO A 140 14.24 7.65 -6.16
C PRO A 140 13.06 7.45 -7.15
N ASP A 141 12.68 8.54 -7.86
CA ASP A 141 11.61 8.51 -8.85
C ASP A 141 12.17 8.12 -10.22
N PRO A 142 11.90 6.89 -10.70
CA PRO A 142 12.35 6.46 -12.03
C PRO A 142 11.59 7.13 -13.17
N GLY A 143 10.44 7.74 -12.90
CA GLY A 143 9.62 8.46 -13.88
C GLY A 143 10.18 9.80 -14.33
N ASN A 144 11.30 10.25 -13.72
CA ASN A 144 12.04 11.45 -14.11
C ASN A 144 11.17 12.73 -14.15
N SER A 145 10.27 12.88 -13.16
CA SER A 145 9.57 14.14 -12.99
C SER A 145 10.57 15.23 -12.61
N ASN A 146 10.53 16.37 -13.31
CA ASN A 146 11.39 17.53 -13.00
C ASN A 146 11.14 18.11 -11.59
N GLU A 147 10.12 17.63 -10.91
CA GLU A 147 9.73 18.01 -9.56
C GLU A 147 9.87 16.79 -8.65
N THR A 148 10.85 16.86 -7.74
CA THR A 148 10.97 15.86 -6.67
C THR A 148 9.92 16.15 -5.59
N PRO A 149 8.97 15.24 -5.36
CA PRO A 149 7.96 15.43 -4.32
C PRO A 149 8.62 15.50 -2.94
N GLY A 150 8.09 16.35 -2.06
CA GLY A 150 8.47 16.41 -0.66
C GLY A 150 7.95 15.19 0.11
N ARG A 151 8.41 15.01 1.36
CA ARG A 151 8.01 13.86 2.22
C ARG A 151 6.51 13.80 2.47
N ILE A 152 5.89 14.96 2.67
CA ILE A 152 4.45 15.07 2.92
C ILE A 152 3.67 14.69 1.65
N GLU A 153 4.14 15.11 0.49
CA GLU A 153 3.52 14.72 -0.77
C GLU A 153 3.65 13.22 -1.03
N LEU A 154 4.83 12.67 -0.87
CA LEU A 154 5.06 11.22 -0.94
C LEU A 154 4.14 10.46 0.00
N LEU A 155 3.99 10.97 1.23
CA LEU A 155 3.17 10.33 2.25
C LEU A 155 1.69 10.28 1.83
N TRP A 156 1.06 11.44 1.55
CA TRP A 156 -0.37 11.43 1.27
C TRP A 156 -0.70 10.73 -0.04
N ARG A 157 0.15 10.85 -1.08
CA ARG A 157 -0.03 10.11 -2.33
C ARG A 157 0.07 8.60 -2.11
N THR A 158 0.99 8.14 -1.25
CA THR A 158 1.11 6.72 -0.92
C THR A 158 -0.09 6.23 -0.12
N LEU A 159 -0.55 7.00 0.87
CA LEU A 159 -1.70 6.64 1.70
C LEU A 159 -3.00 6.53 0.90
N THR A 160 -3.17 7.34 -0.15
CA THR A 160 -4.33 7.28 -1.06
C THR A 160 -4.08 6.39 -2.28
N THR A 161 -2.92 5.71 -2.37
CA THR A 161 -2.46 5.03 -3.59
C THR A 161 -2.45 5.95 -4.82
N ASN A 162 -2.15 7.22 -4.59
CA ASN A 162 -2.15 8.31 -5.58
C ASN A 162 -3.48 8.42 -6.37
N THR A 163 -4.59 8.05 -5.73
CA THR A 163 -5.94 8.18 -6.28
C THR A 163 -6.82 9.00 -5.36
N TYR A 164 -7.76 9.72 -5.90
CA TYR A 164 -8.79 10.43 -5.15
C TYR A 164 -10.07 10.49 -5.98
N ASN A 165 -11.18 10.06 -5.40
CA ASN A 165 -12.48 10.01 -6.07
C ASN A 165 -12.39 9.40 -7.48
N ARG A 166 -11.71 8.25 -7.59
CA ARG A 166 -11.43 7.52 -8.84
C ARG A 166 -10.59 8.27 -9.88
N THR A 167 -9.95 9.37 -9.51
CA THR A 167 -9.02 10.10 -10.40
C THR A 167 -7.58 9.70 -10.09
N TYR A 168 -6.79 9.45 -11.13
CA TYR A 168 -5.35 9.22 -11.07
C TYR A 168 -4.62 10.09 -12.10
N PRO A 169 -3.48 10.68 -11.79
CA PRO A 169 -2.96 10.85 -10.42
C PRO A 169 -3.92 11.70 -9.58
N ALA A 170 -3.87 11.52 -8.26
CA ALA A 170 -4.67 12.36 -7.36
C ALA A 170 -4.34 13.84 -7.57
N PRO A 171 -5.35 14.73 -7.66
CA PRO A 171 -5.13 16.16 -7.86
C PRO A 171 -4.24 16.76 -6.77
N SER A 172 -3.40 17.75 -7.11
CA SER A 172 -2.45 18.37 -6.16
C SER A 172 -3.15 19.08 -5.00
N GLU A 173 -4.39 19.54 -5.21
CA GLU A 173 -5.23 20.18 -4.18
C GLU A 173 -5.50 19.28 -2.98
N ILE A 174 -5.43 17.95 -3.15
CA ILE A 174 -5.59 16.97 -2.08
C ILE A 174 -4.51 17.13 -1.02
N GLY A 175 -3.33 17.61 -1.39
CA GLY A 175 -2.28 17.94 -0.43
C GLY A 175 -2.70 19.01 0.59
N SER A 176 -3.45 20.03 0.18
CA SER A 176 -4.00 21.03 1.08
C SER A 176 -5.08 20.42 1.99
N LEU A 177 -5.95 19.56 1.43
CA LEU A 177 -6.95 18.83 2.21
C LEU A 177 -6.29 17.88 3.22
N PHE A 178 -5.14 17.28 2.88
CA PHE A 178 -4.36 16.48 3.81
C PHE A 178 -3.82 17.27 4.98
N ILE A 179 -3.35 18.51 4.76
CA ILE A 179 -2.96 19.40 5.86
C ILE A 179 -4.15 19.69 6.78
N ASP A 180 -5.32 19.99 6.21
CA ASP A 180 -6.54 20.25 6.98
C ASP A 180 -6.97 19.00 7.78
N TYR A 181 -6.82 17.83 7.20
CA TYR A 181 -7.06 16.55 7.87
C TYR A 181 -6.15 16.36 9.08
N ILE A 182 -4.84 16.59 8.94
CA ILE A 182 -3.85 16.53 10.03
C ILE A 182 -4.20 17.53 11.13
N LEU A 183 -4.52 18.77 10.75
CA LEU A 183 -4.91 19.82 11.70
C LEU A 183 -6.17 19.43 12.48
N ASN A 184 -7.18 18.87 11.79
CA ASN A 184 -8.41 18.39 12.41
C ASN A 184 -8.14 17.26 13.40
N LEU A 185 -7.26 16.30 13.06
CA LEU A 185 -6.85 15.24 13.98
C LEU A 185 -6.22 15.83 15.26
N GLN A 186 -5.31 16.78 15.11
CA GLN A 186 -4.63 17.43 16.24
C GLN A 186 -5.58 18.21 17.13
N ILE A 187 -6.52 18.94 16.52
CA ILE A 187 -7.50 19.76 17.25
C ILE A 187 -8.49 18.87 18.01
N ARG A 188 -9.08 17.88 17.36
CA ARG A 188 -10.01 16.94 18.00
C ARG A 188 -9.38 16.31 19.23
N HIS A 189 -8.14 15.88 19.11
CA HIS A 189 -7.44 15.27 20.23
C HIS A 189 -7.27 16.20 21.43
N ARG A 190 -6.98 17.48 21.19
CA ARG A 190 -6.83 18.47 22.27
C ARG A 190 -8.16 18.88 22.90
N LEU A 191 -9.29 18.70 22.18
CA LEU A 191 -10.62 19.11 22.63
C LEU A 191 -11.45 17.96 23.22
N THR A 192 -11.04 16.69 23.05
CA THR A 192 -11.79 15.53 23.57
C THR A 192 -11.91 15.42 25.09
N PRO A 193 -11.12 16.09 25.94
CA PRO A 193 -11.38 16.12 27.38
C PRO A 193 -12.59 16.96 27.81
N TRP A 194 -13.31 17.62 26.88
CA TRP A 194 -14.34 18.59 27.18
C TRP A 194 -15.79 18.06 27.17
N SER A 195 -16.00 16.76 27.18
CA SER A 195 -17.32 16.16 27.27
C SER A 195 -17.53 15.49 28.63
N SER A 196 -17.65 16.24 29.68
CA SER A 196 -18.52 16.01 30.84
C SER A 196 -18.12 16.92 32.01
N SER A 197 -19.01 17.86 32.34
CA SER A 197 -19.31 18.41 33.67
C SER A 197 -18.24 18.25 34.76
N ASP A 198 -17.12 18.97 34.66
CA ASP A 198 -16.37 19.37 35.84
C ASP A 198 -15.48 20.58 35.52
N GLU A 199 -15.38 21.44 36.50
CA GLU A 199 -14.74 22.74 36.45
C GLU A 199 -13.38 22.80 35.78
N PHE A 200 -13.17 23.83 34.98
CA PHE A 200 -11.91 24.21 34.34
C PHE A 200 -10.74 24.22 35.31
N GLN A 201 -10.05 23.10 35.41
CA GLN A 201 -8.71 23.03 35.96
C GLN A 201 -7.77 22.69 34.78
N PRO A 202 -6.73 23.53 34.51
CA PRO A 202 -5.73 23.18 33.53
C PRO A 202 -4.81 22.13 34.15
N HIS A 203 -5.35 20.92 34.33
CA HIS A 203 -4.51 19.78 34.65
C HIS A 203 -3.77 19.40 33.36
N HIS A 204 -2.51 19.77 33.30
CA HIS A 204 -1.52 19.06 32.51
C HIS A 204 -1.54 17.58 32.91
N SER A 205 -2.51 16.83 32.39
CA SER A 205 -2.36 15.38 32.36
C SER A 205 -1.16 15.10 31.48
N PRO A 206 -0.12 14.43 31.98
CA PRO A 206 0.97 13.95 31.17
C PRO A 206 0.49 12.70 30.41
N LEU A 207 -0.56 12.80 29.62
CA LEU A 207 -0.77 11.89 28.52
C LEU A 207 0.40 12.16 27.61
N SER A 208 1.34 11.24 27.67
CA SER A 208 2.67 11.37 27.16
C SER A 208 2.61 11.97 25.74
N GLU A 209 3.29 13.08 25.51
CA GLU A 209 3.57 13.62 24.16
C GLU A 209 4.10 12.55 23.21
N SER A 210 4.49 11.38 23.73
CA SER A 210 5.01 10.23 23.01
C SER A 210 3.97 9.46 22.19
N VAL A 211 2.68 9.60 22.45
CA VAL A 211 1.61 8.87 21.72
C VAL A 211 1.13 9.63 20.48
N TYR A 212 1.30 10.96 20.47
CA TYR A 212 0.88 11.78 19.34
C TYR A 212 1.98 11.98 18.32
N PRO A 213 1.63 11.90 17.02
CA PRO A 213 2.59 12.17 15.97
C PRO A 213 3.08 13.60 16.06
N ASP A 214 4.39 13.81 16.17
CA ASP A 214 4.97 15.13 16.02
C ASP A 214 5.03 15.53 14.54
N TRP A 215 3.86 15.89 14.01
CA TRP A 215 3.71 16.40 12.65
C TRP A 215 4.63 17.61 12.39
N ARG A 216 4.96 18.39 13.44
CA ARG A 216 5.85 19.56 13.32
C ARG A 216 7.21 19.13 12.82
N THR A 217 7.73 18.01 13.30
CA THR A 217 9.01 17.46 12.83
C THR A 217 8.95 17.18 11.35
N LEU A 218 7.89 16.53 10.85
CA LEU A 218 7.75 16.21 9.44
C LEU A 218 7.68 17.48 8.57
N PHE A 219 6.87 18.49 8.96
CA PHE A 219 6.77 19.76 8.23
C PHE A 219 8.08 20.58 8.24
N ARG A 220 8.88 20.47 9.31
CA ARG A 220 10.21 21.13 9.38
C ARG A 220 11.26 20.47 8.50
N LEU A 221 11.06 19.20 8.13
CA LEU A 221 11.94 18.49 7.20
C LEU A 221 11.63 18.79 5.73
N GLU A 222 10.53 19.50 5.44
CA GLU A 222 10.20 19.93 4.09
C GLU A 222 11.06 21.11 3.65
N PRO A 223 11.46 21.17 2.36
CA PRO A 223 12.14 22.32 1.80
C PRO A 223 11.31 23.60 1.97
N PRO A 224 11.94 24.78 2.14
CA PRO A 224 11.22 26.05 2.32
C PRO A 224 10.28 26.41 1.16
N GLU A 225 10.62 26.03 -0.05
CA GLU A 225 9.83 26.22 -1.29
C GLU A 225 8.65 25.25 -1.41
N SER A 226 8.67 24.14 -0.67
CA SER A 226 7.60 23.15 -0.69
C SER A 226 6.24 23.75 -0.36
N PRO A 227 5.16 23.35 -1.04
CA PRO A 227 3.79 23.71 -0.64
C PRO A 227 3.44 23.21 0.76
N TYR A 228 4.23 22.30 1.32
CA TYR A 228 4.07 21.71 2.65
C TYR A 228 5.10 22.21 3.65
N SER A 229 5.80 23.32 3.38
CA SER A 229 6.81 23.87 4.28
C SER A 229 6.22 24.27 5.64
N TRP A 230 7.10 24.31 6.66
CA TRP A 230 6.73 24.69 8.02
C TRP A 230 5.99 26.03 8.11
N ASP A 231 6.42 27.03 7.32
CA ASP A 231 5.78 28.34 7.32
C ASP A 231 4.36 28.31 6.73
N ARG A 232 4.15 27.54 5.69
CA ARG A 232 2.80 27.36 5.11
C ARG A 232 1.89 26.59 6.06
N TYR A 233 2.40 25.54 6.72
CA TYR A 233 1.67 24.84 7.77
C TYR A 233 1.24 25.74 8.90
N ARG A 234 2.15 26.60 9.43
CA ARG A 234 1.83 27.56 10.49
C ARG A 234 0.76 28.56 10.08
N LYS A 235 0.84 29.11 8.87
CA LYS A 235 -0.19 30.01 8.33
C LYS A 235 -1.54 29.31 8.24
N ARG A 236 -1.57 28.08 7.74
CA ARG A 236 -2.82 27.31 7.64
C ARG A 236 -3.41 26.98 9.02
N LEU A 237 -2.57 26.60 9.98
CA LEU A 237 -2.98 26.39 11.35
C LEU A 237 -3.66 27.65 11.95
N ALA A 238 -3.05 28.83 11.78
CA ALA A 238 -3.64 30.08 12.24
C ALA A 238 -5.01 30.35 11.62
N MET A 239 -5.16 30.17 10.30
CA MET A 239 -6.43 30.33 9.59
C MET A 239 -7.50 29.35 10.08
N VAL A 240 -7.14 28.08 10.29
CA VAL A 240 -8.09 27.07 10.79
C VAL A 240 -8.54 27.39 12.21
N VAL A 241 -7.62 27.79 13.07
CA VAL A 241 -7.95 28.19 14.46
C VAL A 241 -8.87 29.42 14.45
N GLU A 242 -8.58 30.45 13.66
CA GLU A 242 -9.43 31.63 13.52
C GLU A 242 -10.84 31.25 13.03
N SER A 243 -10.96 30.44 11.99
CA SER A 243 -12.24 29.98 11.44
C SER A 243 -13.06 29.12 12.42
N MET A 244 -12.41 28.47 13.36
CA MET A 244 -13.10 27.77 14.46
C MET A 244 -13.70 28.74 15.48
N PHE A 245 -13.00 29.85 15.78
CA PHE A 245 -13.49 30.86 16.72
C PHE A 245 -14.65 31.68 16.14
N ASP A 246 -14.64 31.96 14.85
CA ASP A 246 -15.73 32.70 14.18
C ASP A 246 -16.87 31.80 13.68
N GLY A 247 -16.75 30.47 13.87
CA GLY A 247 -17.78 29.50 13.51
C GLY A 247 -17.87 29.21 12.01
N THR A 248 -16.90 29.67 11.20
CA THR A 248 -16.88 29.45 9.74
C THR A 248 -16.14 28.16 9.35
N TYR A 249 -15.47 27.50 10.29
CA TYR A 249 -14.75 26.28 10.01
C TYR A 249 -15.69 25.16 9.54
N SER A 250 -15.43 24.66 8.35
CA SER A 250 -16.15 23.54 7.76
C SER A 250 -15.19 22.46 7.30
N PRO A 251 -15.24 21.26 7.89
CA PRO A 251 -14.37 20.14 7.53
C PRO A 251 -14.84 19.40 6.26
N ILE A 252 -15.28 20.14 5.24
CA ILE A 252 -15.75 19.55 3.97
C ILE A 252 -14.60 18.76 3.32
N GLY A 253 -14.91 17.56 2.85
CA GLY A 253 -13.96 16.69 2.15
C GLY A 253 -13.10 15.82 3.07
N LEU A 254 -13.00 16.12 4.38
CA LEU A 254 -12.15 15.31 5.28
C LEU A 254 -12.67 13.88 5.44
N ALA A 255 -14.00 13.67 5.44
CA ALA A 255 -14.58 12.34 5.51
C ALA A 255 -14.26 11.51 4.26
N GLN A 256 -14.30 12.13 3.09
CA GLN A 256 -13.91 11.48 1.85
C GLN A 256 -12.41 11.12 1.85
N LEU A 257 -11.55 12.02 2.32
CA LEU A 257 -10.12 11.75 2.42
C LEU A 257 -9.83 10.63 3.42
N GLN A 258 -10.52 10.59 4.55
CA GLN A 258 -10.44 9.48 5.51
C GLN A 258 -10.85 8.17 4.84
N HIS A 259 -11.93 8.16 4.09
CA HIS A 259 -12.36 6.98 3.34
C HIS A 259 -11.29 6.50 2.35
N GLU A 260 -10.66 7.40 1.60
CA GLU A 260 -9.56 7.05 0.69
C GLU A 260 -8.36 6.44 1.44
N PHE A 261 -8.02 6.96 2.63
CA PHE A 261 -6.98 6.38 3.47
C PHE A 261 -7.36 4.98 3.97
N ASP A 262 -8.58 4.79 4.44
CA ASP A 262 -9.03 3.50 4.94
C ASP A 262 -9.02 2.43 3.84
N GLN A 263 -9.32 2.83 2.62
CA GLN A 263 -9.22 1.96 1.46
C GLN A 263 -7.78 1.75 0.99
N GLY A 264 -6.92 2.79 1.06
CA GLY A 264 -5.54 2.78 0.53
C GLY A 264 -4.53 2.13 1.45
N SER A 265 -4.55 2.51 2.68
CA SER A 265 -3.52 2.12 3.64
C SER A 265 -4.05 1.90 5.05
N GLY A 266 -4.92 2.66 5.55
CA GLY A 266 -5.53 2.65 6.87
C GLY A 266 -5.23 1.47 7.80
N SER A 267 -6.26 0.82 8.32
CA SER A 267 -6.12 -0.38 9.16
C SER A 267 -5.82 -1.66 8.37
N ARG A 268 -5.90 -1.60 7.05
CA ARG A 268 -5.90 -2.78 6.17
C ARG A 268 -4.59 -3.02 5.44
N ARG A 269 -3.77 -1.98 5.24
CA ARG A 269 -2.47 -2.06 4.57
C ARG A 269 -1.40 -1.38 5.43
N ARG A 270 -0.22 -1.98 5.44
CA ARG A 270 0.94 -1.49 6.18
C ARG A 270 1.77 -0.57 5.27
N LEU A 271 2.08 0.63 5.76
CA LEU A 271 3.05 1.51 5.11
C LEU A 271 4.46 0.94 5.30
N PHE A 272 5.28 1.01 4.27
CA PHE A 272 6.68 0.59 4.35
C PHE A 272 7.63 1.55 3.63
N LYS A 273 8.90 1.49 4.05
CA LYS A 273 10.03 2.10 3.36
C LYS A 273 11.05 1.01 3.04
N THR A 274 11.61 1.05 1.83
CA THR A 274 12.69 0.16 1.40
C THR A 274 14.07 0.72 1.74
N LYS A 275 15.12 -0.09 1.60
CA LYS A 275 16.52 0.32 1.83
C LYS A 275 16.95 1.43 0.87
N GLY A 276 16.56 1.34 -0.40
CA GLY A 276 16.84 2.34 -1.43
C GLY A 276 15.93 3.57 -1.39
N GLY A 277 15.00 3.66 -0.41
CA GLY A 277 14.21 4.87 -0.16
C GLY A 277 12.82 4.88 -0.77
N TYR A 278 12.37 3.84 -1.48
CA TYR A 278 10.99 3.75 -1.96
C TYR A 278 10.00 3.69 -0.81
N ILE A 279 8.85 4.33 -0.98
CA ILE A 279 7.71 4.27 -0.06
C ILE A 279 6.53 3.57 -0.72
N GLY A 280 5.84 2.72 0.04
CA GLY A 280 4.68 1.99 -0.45
C GLY A 280 3.75 1.50 0.64
N THR A 281 2.62 0.91 0.22
CA THR A 281 1.70 0.19 1.10
C THR A 281 1.48 -1.22 0.58
N GLY A 282 1.31 -2.18 1.49
CA GLY A 282 1.14 -3.58 1.12
C GLY A 282 0.40 -4.38 2.20
N ALA A 283 0.43 -5.70 2.07
CA ALA A 283 -0.24 -6.64 2.94
C ALA A 283 0.06 -6.39 4.43
N ARG A 284 -0.86 -6.79 5.29
CA ARG A 284 -0.76 -6.60 6.77
C ARG A 284 0.45 -7.34 7.36
N SER A 285 0.76 -8.52 6.83
CA SER A 285 1.85 -9.39 7.31
C SER A 285 3.23 -9.02 6.76
N LEU A 286 3.34 -8.00 5.90
CA LEU A 286 4.66 -7.60 5.40
C LEU A 286 5.58 -7.14 6.53
N GLY A 287 6.87 -7.40 6.38
CA GLY A 287 7.87 -7.10 7.40
C GLY A 287 9.22 -6.68 6.83
N LYS A 288 10.10 -6.30 7.73
CA LYS A 288 11.50 -6.02 7.37
C LYS A 288 12.16 -7.27 6.78
N GLY A 289 12.85 -7.08 5.66
CA GLY A 289 13.52 -8.16 4.94
C GLY A 289 12.69 -8.75 3.80
N ASP A 290 11.38 -8.48 3.75
CA ASP A 290 10.58 -8.81 2.59
C ASP A 290 11.04 -7.99 1.37
N GLU A 291 10.83 -8.53 0.18
CA GLU A 291 11.31 -7.97 -1.07
C GLU A 291 10.17 -7.44 -1.92
N VAL A 292 10.37 -6.28 -2.52
CA VAL A 292 9.46 -5.69 -3.50
C VAL A 292 9.88 -6.16 -4.89
N TRP A 293 8.96 -6.83 -5.57
CA TRP A 293 9.19 -7.36 -6.91
C TRP A 293 8.19 -6.81 -7.92
N ILE A 294 8.65 -6.54 -9.12
CA ILE A 294 7.81 -6.26 -10.28
C ILE A 294 7.90 -7.46 -11.21
N LEU A 295 6.88 -8.31 -11.14
CA LEU A 295 6.79 -9.55 -11.89
C LEU A 295 6.29 -9.29 -13.31
N HIS A 296 6.86 -9.94 -14.31
CA HIS A 296 6.38 -9.84 -15.69
C HIS A 296 4.95 -10.33 -15.80
N GLY A 297 4.08 -9.54 -16.41
CA GLY A 297 2.64 -9.81 -16.46
C GLY A 297 1.86 -9.40 -15.21
N GLY A 298 2.55 -8.89 -14.20
CA GLY A 298 1.91 -8.30 -13.00
C GLY A 298 1.49 -6.86 -13.25
N SER A 299 0.28 -6.52 -12.86
CA SER A 299 -0.24 -5.15 -12.97
C SER A 299 0.25 -4.24 -11.84
N VAL A 300 0.65 -4.80 -10.72
CA VAL A 300 1.14 -4.10 -9.52
C VAL A 300 2.45 -4.73 -9.04
N PRO A 301 3.26 -4.07 -8.21
CA PRO A 301 4.34 -4.70 -7.48
C PRO A 301 3.82 -5.73 -6.47
N PHE A 302 4.59 -6.76 -6.20
CA PHE A 302 4.29 -7.82 -5.24
C PHE A 302 5.34 -7.86 -4.13
N ILE A 303 4.92 -8.22 -2.93
CA ILE A 303 5.81 -8.47 -1.80
C ILE A 303 6.07 -9.96 -1.73
N LEU A 304 7.34 -10.33 -1.84
CA LEU A 304 7.81 -11.70 -1.72
C LEU A 304 8.69 -11.81 -0.48
N ARG A 305 8.49 -12.86 0.30
CA ARG A 305 9.33 -13.20 1.46
C ARG A 305 10.31 -14.28 1.07
N PRO A 306 11.62 -13.99 1.13
CA PRO A 306 12.64 -15.02 0.91
C PRO A 306 12.46 -16.19 1.87
N GLN A 307 12.54 -17.40 1.35
CA GLN A 307 12.54 -18.66 2.08
C GLN A 307 13.90 -19.33 1.96
N HIS A 308 14.04 -20.51 2.57
CA HIS A 308 15.24 -21.31 2.36
C HIS A 308 15.37 -21.77 0.91
N ASP A 309 16.58 -22.07 0.49
CA ASP A 309 16.90 -22.66 -0.83
C ASP A 309 16.53 -21.82 -2.04
N GLY A 310 16.38 -20.50 -1.87
CA GLY A 310 16.09 -19.57 -2.97
C GLY A 310 14.62 -19.48 -3.38
N TYR A 311 13.74 -20.15 -2.68
CA TYR A 311 12.30 -20.01 -2.84
C TYR A 311 11.77 -18.74 -2.18
N HIS A 312 10.55 -18.37 -2.56
CA HIS A 312 9.84 -17.23 -1.96
C HIS A 312 8.40 -17.61 -1.62
N SER A 313 7.82 -16.91 -0.67
CA SER A 313 6.37 -16.92 -0.43
C SER A 313 5.78 -15.58 -0.83
N LEU A 314 4.64 -15.61 -1.50
CA LEU A 314 3.86 -14.39 -1.78
C LEU A 314 3.20 -13.89 -0.49
N ILE A 315 3.47 -12.64 -0.14
CA ILE A 315 2.84 -11.96 0.99
C ILE A 315 1.61 -11.17 0.53
N GLY A 316 1.65 -10.66 -0.70
CA GLY A 316 0.52 -9.97 -1.33
C GLY A 316 0.97 -8.89 -2.30
N GLU A 317 -0.02 -8.19 -2.84
CA GLU A 317 0.22 -7.04 -3.71
C GLU A 317 0.65 -5.80 -2.92
N SER A 318 1.26 -4.84 -3.62
CA SER A 318 1.63 -3.54 -3.03
C SER A 318 1.42 -2.39 -4.01
N PHE A 319 1.21 -1.21 -3.44
CA PHE A 319 1.40 0.06 -4.13
C PHE A 319 2.78 0.61 -3.75
N VAL A 320 3.55 1.04 -4.74
CA VAL A 320 4.84 1.72 -4.54
C VAL A 320 4.85 2.97 -5.39
N TYR A 321 5.03 4.12 -4.74
CA TYR A 321 5.03 5.39 -5.47
C TYR A 321 6.16 5.42 -6.52
N GLY A 322 5.83 5.86 -7.74
CA GLY A 322 6.78 6.02 -8.83
C GLY A 322 7.11 4.75 -9.64
N VAL A 323 6.47 3.58 -9.35
CA VAL A 323 6.75 2.33 -10.10
C VAL A 323 5.49 1.56 -10.51
N MET A 324 4.37 2.25 -10.67
CA MET A 324 3.08 1.62 -10.95
C MET A 324 2.72 1.52 -12.44
N HIS A 325 3.50 2.11 -13.35
CA HIS A 325 3.17 2.21 -14.78
C HIS A 325 4.30 1.83 -15.74
N GLY A 326 5.21 0.95 -15.30
CA GLY A 326 6.29 0.43 -16.12
C GLY A 326 7.61 1.19 -16.00
N GLU A 327 7.70 2.11 -15.05
CA GLU A 327 8.91 2.91 -14.76
C GLU A 327 10.12 2.02 -14.45
N VAL A 328 9.89 0.79 -13.97
CA VAL A 328 10.94 -0.20 -13.73
C VAL A 328 11.81 -0.47 -14.96
N GLN A 329 11.26 -0.26 -16.16
CA GLN A 329 12.01 -0.47 -17.41
C GLN A 329 13.12 0.58 -17.64
N SER A 330 12.99 1.75 -17.03
CA SER A 330 14.03 2.80 -17.03
C SER A 330 15.12 2.54 -15.99
N LEU A 331 14.86 1.66 -15.02
CA LEU A 331 15.85 1.24 -14.03
C LEU A 331 16.73 0.15 -14.63
N SER A 332 18.04 0.29 -14.51
CA SER A 332 19.01 -0.72 -14.97
C SER A 332 19.05 -1.94 -14.02
N LEU A 333 17.87 -2.49 -13.67
CA LEU A 333 17.78 -3.65 -12.79
C LEU A 333 17.98 -4.95 -13.56
N PRO A 334 18.69 -5.93 -12.97
CA PRO A 334 18.84 -7.24 -13.59
C PRO A 334 17.51 -7.99 -13.58
N ARG A 335 17.18 -8.58 -14.71
CA ARG A 335 16.08 -9.52 -14.82
C ARG A 335 16.44 -10.82 -14.09
N ARG A 336 15.54 -11.30 -13.23
CA ARG A 336 15.74 -12.51 -12.42
C ARG A 336 14.55 -13.43 -12.51
N GLN A 337 14.78 -14.72 -12.42
CA GLN A 337 13.74 -15.72 -12.20
C GLN A 337 13.55 -15.93 -10.71
N VAL A 338 12.32 -16.08 -10.27
CA VAL A 338 11.95 -16.36 -8.89
C VAL A 338 10.89 -17.46 -8.86
N THR A 339 11.00 -18.37 -7.89
CA THR A 339 10.05 -19.44 -7.65
C THR A 339 9.26 -19.16 -6.36
N ILE A 340 7.96 -19.15 -6.45
CA ILE A 340 7.02 -18.89 -5.36
C ILE A 340 6.34 -20.20 -4.98
N LEU A 341 6.39 -20.55 -3.69
CA LEU A 341 5.78 -21.75 -3.09
C LEU A 341 4.40 -21.45 -2.51
#